data_1a60adcf0fc38aff59f0754c818f2973
#
_entry.id   1a60adcf0fc38aff59f0754c818f2973
#
_cell.length_a   1.000
_cell.length_b   1.000
_cell.length_c   1.000
_cell.angle_alpha   90.00
_cell.angle_beta   90.00
_cell.angle_gamma   90.00
#
_symmetry.space_group_name_H-M   'P 1'
#
loop_
_entity.id
_entity.type
_entity.pdbx_description
1 polymer ?
#
loop_
_entity_poly.entity_id
_entity_poly.type
_entity_poly.pdbx_seq_one_letter_code
_entity_poly.pdbx_strand_id
1 'polypeptide(L)'
;MERTLAQAKAGADFLDCAPSTATDIEYETMVWLIGLMQGVTQTPLCIDSPNAKLLARILEEGHVARPGMVNSVNEEGDKCETIFPLIAGTPWHVVGLTCDRDGIPADPEKKIDIAKRIIDKADKYGVALNQLHIDPCVMAIATMPTSMKDFERCIRGIHEYAPTVKVTGAISNISFDMPARKYVNMNCMAYAIAAGLDSAIMDPCHMDMIGTIYACEALTMKDKGGRKYNRAYRQGRFGVKK
;
A
#
# COMPACT_ATOMS: atom_id res chain seq x y z
N MET A 1 12.49 15.43 6.94
CA MET A 1 11.31 16.30 7.23
C MET A 1 10.76 17.00 5.99
N GLU A 2 11.58 17.60 5.11
CA GLU A 2 11.11 18.24 3.86
C GLU A 2 10.32 17.30 2.97
N ARG A 3 10.80 16.06 2.79
CA ARG A 3 10.12 15.03 1.99
C ARG A 3 8.76 14.67 2.58
N THR A 4 8.67 14.48 3.90
CA THR A 4 7.41 14.21 4.62
C THR A 4 6.37 15.30 4.35
N LEU A 5 6.77 16.58 4.49
CA LEU A 5 5.91 17.73 4.21
C LEU A 5 5.50 17.81 2.73
N ALA A 6 6.44 17.54 1.80
CA ALA A 6 6.15 17.57 0.37
C ALA A 6 5.10 16.50 0.00
N GLN A 7 5.27 15.27 0.49
CA GLN A 7 4.35 14.17 0.24
C GLN A 7 2.97 14.39 0.88
N ALA A 8 2.93 14.92 2.11
CA ALA A 8 1.68 15.32 2.76
C ALA A 8 0.93 16.39 1.95
N LYS A 9 1.63 17.44 1.50
CA LYS A 9 1.07 18.51 0.64
C LYS A 9 0.64 17.99 -0.73
N ALA A 10 1.32 16.99 -1.27
CA ALA A 10 0.95 16.32 -2.51
C ALA A 10 -0.32 15.45 -2.34
N GLY A 11 -0.80 15.25 -1.11
CA GLY A 11 -2.07 14.57 -0.80
C GLY A 11 -1.93 13.07 -0.66
N ALA A 12 -0.84 12.58 -0.05
CA ALA A 12 -0.78 11.22 0.45
C ALA A 12 -1.86 10.99 1.51
N ASP A 13 -2.56 9.86 1.44
CA ASP A 13 -3.53 9.46 2.48
C ASP A 13 -2.81 8.92 3.72
N PHE A 14 -1.68 8.24 3.51
CA PHE A 14 -0.77 7.75 4.54
C PHE A 14 0.67 8.09 4.17
N LEU A 15 1.52 8.30 5.17
CA LEU A 15 2.96 8.50 4.97
C LEU A 15 3.73 7.32 5.54
N ASP A 16 4.52 6.70 4.69
CA ASP A 16 5.34 5.56 5.07
C ASP A 16 6.41 5.95 6.09
N CYS A 17 6.50 5.16 7.17
CA CYS A 17 7.39 5.33 8.30
C CYS A 17 8.17 4.03 8.51
N ALA A 18 9.26 3.85 7.74
CA ALA A 18 10.15 2.70 7.75
C ALA A 18 11.55 3.11 8.19
N PRO A 19 12.03 2.70 9.37
CA PRO A 19 13.36 3.11 9.88
C PRO A 19 14.52 2.53 9.05
N SER A 20 14.34 1.35 8.44
CA SER A 20 15.37 0.66 7.62
C SER A 20 16.76 0.58 8.31
N THR A 21 16.76 0.22 9.59
CA THR A 21 17.97 0.11 10.44
C THR A 21 18.23 -1.32 10.88
N ALA A 22 19.34 -1.52 11.59
CA ALA A 22 19.63 -2.82 12.24
C ALA A 22 18.55 -3.14 13.30
N THR A 23 18.25 -4.42 13.48
CA THR A 23 17.14 -4.91 14.31
C THR A 23 17.23 -4.49 15.77
N ASP A 24 18.43 -4.35 16.30
CA ASP A 24 18.70 -3.97 17.69
C ASP A 24 18.35 -2.52 18.03
N ILE A 25 18.32 -1.63 17.04
CA ILE A 25 17.98 -0.20 17.19
C ILE A 25 16.69 0.18 16.44
N GLU A 26 16.02 -0.78 15.82
CA GLU A 26 14.84 -0.51 14.96
C GLU A 26 13.72 0.13 15.76
N TYR A 27 13.45 -0.35 16.97
CA TYR A 27 12.37 0.18 17.80
C TYR A 27 12.59 1.65 18.18
N GLU A 28 13.75 2.00 18.73
CA GLU A 28 14.09 3.37 19.14
C GLU A 28 14.08 4.31 17.93
N THR A 29 14.57 3.82 16.78
CA THR A 29 14.56 4.58 15.53
C THR A 29 13.13 4.79 15.01
N MET A 30 12.26 3.78 15.10
CA MET A 30 10.86 3.89 14.72
C MET A 30 10.13 4.93 15.60
N VAL A 31 10.27 4.87 16.93
CA VAL A 31 9.68 5.82 17.88
C VAL A 31 10.15 7.24 17.57
N TRP A 32 11.45 7.43 17.37
CA TRP A 32 12.02 8.72 17.03
C TRP A 32 11.47 9.25 15.70
N LEU A 33 11.40 8.41 14.65
CA LEU A 33 10.90 8.80 13.34
C LEU A 33 9.41 9.17 13.37
N ILE A 34 8.58 8.39 14.08
CA ILE A 34 7.16 8.68 14.33
C ILE A 34 7.03 10.08 14.96
N GLY A 35 7.78 10.35 16.02
CA GLY A 35 7.76 11.65 16.70
C GLY A 35 8.10 12.81 15.77
N LEU A 36 9.15 12.66 14.96
CA LEU A 36 9.55 13.66 13.97
C LEU A 36 8.47 13.91 12.91
N MET A 37 7.90 12.84 12.34
CA MET A 37 6.90 12.95 11.28
C MET A 37 5.61 13.59 11.81
N GLN A 38 5.13 13.18 12.96
CA GLN A 38 3.95 13.76 13.63
C GLN A 38 4.14 15.23 14.03
N GLY A 39 5.39 15.63 14.30
CA GLY A 39 5.72 17.02 14.61
C GLY A 39 5.55 17.99 13.43
N VAL A 40 5.48 17.49 12.18
CA VAL A 40 5.43 18.35 10.99
C VAL A 40 4.17 18.17 10.14
N THR A 41 3.40 17.11 10.33
CA THR A 41 2.17 16.86 9.56
C THR A 41 1.10 16.18 10.38
N GLN A 42 -0.16 16.35 9.95
CA GLN A 42 -1.33 15.65 10.49
C GLN A 42 -1.73 14.44 9.65
N THR A 43 -1.05 14.18 8.52
CA THR A 43 -1.32 13.02 7.67
C THR A 43 -1.03 11.74 8.46
N PRO A 44 -1.95 10.75 8.46
CA PRO A 44 -1.74 9.48 9.13
C PRO A 44 -0.47 8.77 8.68
N LEU A 45 0.15 8.01 9.57
CA LEU A 45 1.36 7.25 9.25
C LEU A 45 1.02 5.82 8.86
N CYS A 46 1.80 5.27 7.95
CA CYS A 46 1.90 3.84 7.70
C CYS A 46 3.16 3.35 8.41
N ILE A 47 3.02 2.66 9.55
CA ILE A 47 4.17 2.10 10.27
C ILE A 47 4.60 0.81 9.57
N ASP A 48 5.83 0.79 9.06
CA ASP A 48 6.35 -0.27 8.19
C ASP A 48 7.55 -0.99 8.82
N SER A 49 7.36 -2.26 9.13
CA SER A 49 8.39 -3.17 9.60
C SER A 49 8.03 -4.62 9.31
N PRO A 50 9.01 -5.47 8.96
CA PRO A 50 8.79 -6.93 8.87
C PRO A 50 8.57 -7.59 10.24
N ASN A 51 8.85 -6.88 11.34
CA ASN A 51 8.77 -7.36 12.72
C ASN A 51 7.40 -7.03 13.34
N ALA A 52 6.47 -7.98 13.29
CA ALA A 52 5.14 -7.82 13.87
C ALA A 52 5.14 -7.51 15.38
N LYS A 53 6.11 -8.03 16.14
CA LYS A 53 6.21 -7.75 17.59
C LYS A 53 6.62 -6.30 17.85
N LEU A 54 7.47 -5.72 17.01
CA LEU A 54 7.80 -4.30 17.04
C LEU A 54 6.57 -3.45 16.74
N LEU A 55 5.85 -3.77 15.67
CA LEU A 55 4.61 -3.07 15.30
C LEU A 55 3.55 -3.14 16.40
N ALA A 56 3.37 -4.33 17.00
CA ALA A 56 2.46 -4.51 18.14
C ALA A 56 2.84 -3.60 19.31
N ARG A 57 4.11 -3.58 19.68
CA ARG A 57 4.62 -2.74 20.76
C ARG A 57 4.39 -1.24 20.48
N ILE A 58 4.61 -0.78 19.25
CA ILE A 58 4.34 0.61 18.84
C ILE A 58 2.86 0.96 19.01
N LEU A 59 1.95 0.03 18.68
CA LEU A 59 0.51 0.21 18.82
C LEU A 59 0.09 0.25 20.30
N GLU A 60 0.56 -0.71 21.11
CA GLU A 60 0.22 -0.86 22.52
C GLU A 60 0.72 0.32 23.38
N GLU A 61 1.91 0.81 23.09
CA GLU A 61 2.51 1.95 23.81
C GLU A 61 1.95 3.31 23.32
N GLY A 62 1.15 3.34 22.25
CA GLY A 62 0.44 4.54 21.80
C GLY A 62 1.34 5.62 21.21
N HIS A 63 2.46 5.26 20.58
CA HIS A 63 3.39 6.21 19.96
C HIS A 63 2.79 6.96 18.77
N VAL A 64 1.77 6.38 18.11
CA VAL A 64 1.09 6.99 16.96
C VAL A 64 -0.15 7.73 17.42
N ALA A 65 -0.15 9.05 17.30
CA ALA A 65 -1.19 9.92 17.81
C ALA A 65 -2.56 9.77 17.11
N ARG A 66 -2.59 9.20 15.92
CA ARG A 66 -3.83 8.97 15.12
C ARG A 66 -3.77 7.62 14.48
N PRO A 67 -4.92 6.89 14.39
CA PRO A 67 -4.98 5.68 13.61
C PRO A 67 -4.46 5.90 12.19
N GLY A 68 -3.64 4.99 11.72
CA GLY A 68 -2.99 5.02 10.42
C GLY A 68 -3.08 3.66 9.73
N MET A 69 -1.96 3.17 9.24
CA MET A 69 -1.84 1.88 8.58
C MET A 69 -0.68 1.09 9.19
N VAL A 70 -0.85 -0.21 9.30
CA VAL A 70 0.21 -1.17 9.66
C VAL A 70 0.69 -1.88 8.40
N ASN A 71 1.97 -1.85 8.12
CA ASN A 71 2.61 -2.58 7.03
C ASN A 71 3.73 -3.45 7.62
N SER A 72 3.59 -4.76 7.73
CA SER A 72 2.51 -5.59 7.23
C SER A 72 2.28 -6.84 8.08
N VAL A 73 1.21 -7.53 7.77
CA VAL A 73 0.98 -8.91 8.20
C VAL A 73 1.09 -9.86 7.01
N ASN A 74 1.31 -11.14 7.26
CA ASN A 74 1.32 -12.20 6.24
C ASN A 74 1.10 -13.57 6.92
N GLU A 75 1.20 -14.66 6.13
CA GLU A 75 1.05 -16.03 6.62
C GLU A 75 2.36 -16.66 7.15
N GLU A 76 3.35 -15.82 7.49
CA GLU A 76 4.59 -16.26 8.13
C GLU A 76 4.48 -16.13 9.65
N GLY A 77 4.53 -17.25 10.36
CA GLY A 77 4.42 -17.27 11.82
C GLY A 77 3.04 -16.84 12.33
N ASP A 78 3.04 -15.94 13.31
CA ASP A 78 1.85 -15.46 14.04
C ASP A 78 1.56 -13.97 13.80
N LYS A 79 1.97 -13.42 12.66
CA LYS A 79 1.88 -11.96 12.39
C LYS A 79 0.43 -11.46 12.39
N CYS A 80 -0.49 -12.20 11.74
CA CYS A 80 -1.92 -11.88 11.75
C CYS A 80 -2.49 -11.94 13.17
N GLU A 81 -2.18 -12.99 13.89
CA GLU A 81 -2.62 -13.24 15.26
C GLU A 81 -2.07 -12.20 16.26
N THR A 82 -0.92 -11.63 15.97
CA THR A 82 -0.27 -10.57 16.76
C THR A 82 -0.92 -9.21 16.52
N ILE A 83 -1.21 -8.85 15.27
CA ILE A 83 -1.64 -7.49 14.89
C ILE A 83 -3.17 -7.34 14.88
N PHE A 84 -3.93 -8.30 14.34
CA PHE A 84 -5.37 -8.15 14.17
C PHE A 84 -6.13 -7.85 15.47
N PRO A 85 -5.84 -8.53 16.62
CA PRO A 85 -6.51 -8.19 17.88
C PRO A 85 -6.31 -6.74 18.34
N LEU A 86 -5.17 -6.12 18.01
CA LEU A 86 -4.84 -4.76 18.42
C LEU A 86 -5.58 -3.69 17.61
N ILE A 87 -5.95 -4.02 16.36
CA ILE A 87 -6.60 -3.08 15.44
C ILE A 87 -8.09 -3.36 15.23
N ALA A 88 -8.58 -4.51 15.67
CA ALA A 88 -9.99 -4.90 15.56
C ALA A 88 -10.92 -3.84 16.19
N GLY A 89 -11.97 -3.44 15.47
CA GLY A 89 -12.92 -2.43 15.93
C GLY A 89 -12.37 -1.01 16.03
N THR A 90 -11.16 -0.77 15.53
CA THR A 90 -10.51 0.56 15.48
C THR A 90 -10.47 1.12 14.06
N PRO A 91 -10.15 2.40 13.85
CA PRO A 91 -9.96 2.97 12.51
C PRO A 91 -8.60 2.64 11.85
N TRP A 92 -7.80 1.74 12.40
CA TRP A 92 -6.53 1.34 11.81
C TRP A 92 -6.72 0.53 10.53
N HIS A 93 -5.91 0.85 9.51
CA HIS A 93 -5.77 0.04 8.30
C HIS A 93 -4.60 -0.93 8.44
N VAL A 94 -4.59 -1.99 7.64
CA VAL A 94 -3.50 -2.97 7.63
C VAL A 94 -3.23 -3.49 6.23
N VAL A 95 -1.96 -3.66 5.89
CA VAL A 95 -1.51 -4.33 4.65
C VAL A 95 -1.30 -5.81 4.94
N GLY A 96 -1.90 -6.68 4.12
CA GLY A 96 -1.68 -8.11 4.12
C GLY A 96 -0.87 -8.53 2.90
N LEU A 97 0.38 -8.97 3.08
CA LEU A 97 1.23 -9.45 1.98
C LEU A 97 0.89 -10.89 1.63
N THR A 98 0.77 -11.21 0.34
CA THR A 98 0.52 -12.58 -0.14
C THR A 98 1.80 -13.41 -0.15
N CYS A 99 2.43 -13.56 0.99
CA CYS A 99 3.57 -14.43 1.24
C CYS A 99 3.37 -15.26 2.50
N ASP A 100 4.08 -16.36 2.59
CA ASP A 100 4.08 -17.27 3.73
C ASP A 100 5.52 -17.70 4.07
N ARG A 101 5.67 -18.73 4.91
CA ARG A 101 6.99 -19.27 5.31
C ARG A 101 7.89 -19.68 4.13
N ASP A 102 7.30 -20.01 2.98
CA ASP A 102 8.03 -20.41 1.79
C ASP A 102 8.37 -19.19 0.89
N GLY A 103 8.00 -17.98 1.31
CA GLY A 103 8.25 -16.71 0.63
C GLY A 103 7.08 -16.26 -0.24
N ILE A 104 7.39 -15.49 -1.29
CA ILE A 104 6.39 -14.96 -2.24
C ILE A 104 6.17 -15.98 -3.35
N PRO A 105 4.95 -16.55 -3.50
CA PRO A 105 4.68 -17.50 -4.58
C PRO A 105 4.81 -16.86 -5.97
N ALA A 106 5.33 -17.60 -6.93
CA ALA A 106 5.33 -17.19 -8.33
C ALA A 106 3.94 -17.36 -8.97
N ASP A 107 3.14 -18.33 -8.50
CA ASP A 107 1.81 -18.65 -9.01
C ASP A 107 0.76 -17.69 -8.45
N PRO A 108 0.00 -16.95 -9.30
CA PRO A 108 -1.03 -16.03 -8.84
C PRO A 108 -2.18 -16.71 -8.07
N GLU A 109 -2.53 -17.97 -8.39
CA GLU A 109 -3.58 -18.68 -7.65
C GLU A 109 -3.14 -18.97 -6.21
N LYS A 110 -1.87 -19.30 -5.98
CA LYS A 110 -1.33 -19.44 -4.62
C LYS A 110 -1.34 -18.12 -3.85
N LYS A 111 -1.03 -17.00 -4.52
CA LYS A 111 -1.16 -15.66 -3.91
C LYS A 111 -2.60 -15.36 -3.51
N ILE A 112 -3.57 -15.69 -4.37
CA ILE A 112 -5.01 -15.53 -4.08
C ILE A 112 -5.41 -16.41 -2.89
N ASP A 113 -4.91 -17.64 -2.80
CA ASP A 113 -5.23 -18.53 -1.67
C ASP A 113 -4.62 -18.03 -0.34
N ILE A 114 -3.42 -17.44 -0.37
CA ILE A 114 -2.86 -16.76 0.81
C ILE A 114 -3.74 -15.55 1.18
N ALA A 115 -4.14 -14.73 0.19
CA ALA A 115 -5.03 -13.60 0.41
C ALA A 115 -6.33 -14.01 1.11
N LYS A 116 -6.99 -15.09 0.66
CA LYS A 116 -8.21 -15.63 1.27
C LYS A 116 -7.99 -15.97 2.75
N ARG A 117 -6.88 -16.66 3.07
CA ARG A 117 -6.57 -17.01 4.46
C ARG A 117 -6.37 -15.78 5.35
N ILE A 118 -5.68 -14.74 4.83
CA ILE A 118 -5.50 -13.47 5.56
C ILE A 118 -6.85 -12.78 5.76
N ILE A 119 -7.71 -12.75 4.74
CA ILE A 119 -9.06 -12.17 4.78
C ILE A 119 -9.92 -12.89 5.83
N ASP A 120 -9.95 -14.22 5.81
CA ASP A 120 -10.72 -15.03 6.75
C ASP A 120 -10.25 -14.82 8.20
N LYS A 121 -8.94 -14.71 8.41
CA LYS A 121 -8.38 -14.36 9.73
C LYS A 121 -8.80 -12.95 10.16
N ALA A 122 -8.71 -11.95 9.27
CA ALA A 122 -9.12 -10.59 9.57
C ALA A 122 -10.60 -10.51 9.98
N ASP A 123 -11.49 -11.17 9.25
CA ASP A 123 -12.92 -11.27 9.57
C ASP A 123 -13.14 -11.95 10.92
N LYS A 124 -12.48 -13.09 11.16
CA LYS A 124 -12.52 -13.83 12.43
C LYS A 124 -12.13 -12.99 13.64
N TYR A 125 -11.13 -12.12 13.49
CA TYR A 125 -10.68 -11.21 14.56
C TYR A 125 -11.50 -9.93 14.65
N GLY A 126 -12.44 -9.68 13.72
CA GLY A 126 -13.28 -8.48 13.70
C GLY A 126 -12.60 -7.24 13.13
N VAL A 127 -11.58 -7.42 12.29
CA VAL A 127 -10.99 -6.34 11.50
C VAL A 127 -11.93 -6.02 10.34
N ALA A 128 -12.32 -4.76 10.19
CA ALA A 128 -13.21 -4.35 9.11
C ALA A 128 -12.54 -4.57 7.74
N LEU A 129 -13.15 -5.38 6.87
CA LEU A 129 -12.54 -5.81 5.61
C LEU A 129 -12.21 -4.64 4.66
N ASN A 130 -12.92 -3.52 4.75
CA ASN A 130 -12.60 -2.30 3.98
C ASN A 130 -11.35 -1.55 4.50
N GLN A 131 -10.80 -1.97 5.64
CA GLN A 131 -9.53 -1.46 6.21
C GLN A 131 -8.35 -2.41 5.92
N LEU A 132 -8.62 -3.62 5.40
CA LEU A 132 -7.60 -4.56 4.97
C LEU A 132 -7.20 -4.28 3.52
N HIS A 133 -5.90 -4.08 3.28
CA HIS A 133 -5.30 -3.87 1.98
C HIS A 133 -4.41 -5.05 1.62
N ILE A 134 -4.86 -5.91 0.71
CA ILE A 134 -4.05 -7.05 0.27
C ILE A 134 -3.05 -6.60 -0.78
N ASP A 135 -1.77 -6.88 -0.56
CA ASP A 135 -0.69 -6.68 -1.54
C ASP A 135 -0.24 -8.02 -2.13
N PRO A 136 -0.54 -8.26 -3.41
CA PRO A 136 -0.11 -9.46 -4.13
C PRO A 136 1.40 -9.51 -4.42
N CYS A 137 2.19 -8.60 -3.90
CA CYS A 137 3.63 -8.52 -4.07
C CYS A 137 4.04 -8.43 -5.55
N VAL A 138 4.01 -7.21 -6.09
CA VAL A 138 4.45 -6.94 -7.47
C VAL A 138 5.92 -7.31 -7.64
N MET A 139 6.24 -8.18 -8.60
CA MET A 139 7.59 -8.63 -8.92
C MET A 139 8.15 -7.87 -10.14
N ALA A 140 9.48 -7.81 -10.23
CA ALA A 140 10.13 -7.18 -11.39
C ALA A 140 9.91 -8.02 -12.67
N ILE A 141 9.47 -7.38 -13.77
CA ILE A 141 9.30 -8.10 -15.06
C ILE A 141 10.63 -8.59 -15.62
N ALA A 142 11.75 -8.04 -15.21
CA ALA A 142 13.08 -8.51 -15.58
C ALA A 142 13.34 -9.95 -15.09
N THR A 143 12.78 -10.33 -13.94
CA THR A 143 12.93 -11.68 -13.34
C THR A 143 11.67 -12.52 -13.48
N MET A 144 10.49 -11.90 -13.59
CA MET A 144 9.20 -12.56 -13.74
C MET A 144 8.39 -11.88 -14.86
N PRO A 145 8.55 -12.29 -16.12
CA PRO A 145 7.90 -11.64 -17.28
C PRO A 145 6.37 -11.59 -17.22
N THR A 146 5.73 -12.51 -16.48
CA THR A 146 4.27 -12.57 -16.31
C THR A 146 3.75 -11.64 -15.23
N SER A 147 4.63 -10.99 -14.44
CA SER A 147 4.29 -10.28 -13.20
C SER A 147 3.09 -9.33 -13.32
N MET A 148 2.97 -8.56 -14.43
CA MET A 148 1.83 -7.67 -14.59
C MET A 148 0.51 -8.43 -14.75
N LYS A 149 0.50 -9.51 -15.55
CA LYS A 149 -0.69 -10.37 -15.75
C LYS A 149 -1.08 -11.08 -14.46
N ASP A 150 -0.08 -11.53 -13.70
CA ASP A 150 -0.28 -12.20 -12.41
C ASP A 150 -0.86 -11.22 -11.39
N PHE A 151 -0.38 -9.98 -11.38
CA PHE A 151 -0.90 -8.91 -10.53
C PHE A 151 -2.36 -8.58 -10.87
N GLU A 152 -2.70 -8.42 -12.17
CA GLU A 152 -4.08 -8.22 -12.62
C GLU A 152 -4.99 -9.40 -12.21
N ARG A 153 -4.52 -10.64 -12.34
CA ARG A 153 -5.26 -11.84 -11.93
C ARG A 153 -5.52 -11.85 -10.44
N CYS A 154 -4.49 -11.48 -9.63
CA CYS A 154 -4.64 -11.37 -8.17
C CYS A 154 -5.65 -10.29 -7.77
N ILE A 155 -5.58 -9.08 -8.37
CA ILE A 155 -6.54 -8.00 -8.09
C ILE A 155 -7.97 -8.49 -8.29
N ARG A 156 -8.25 -9.12 -9.45
CA ARG A 156 -9.60 -9.63 -9.77
C ARG A 156 -10.02 -10.76 -8.83
N GLY A 157 -9.14 -11.75 -8.60
CA GLY A 157 -9.47 -12.90 -7.76
C GLY A 157 -9.69 -12.56 -6.29
N ILE A 158 -8.98 -11.55 -5.76
CA ILE A 158 -9.21 -11.05 -4.41
C ILE A 158 -10.57 -10.37 -4.31
N HIS A 159 -10.93 -9.49 -5.27
CA HIS A 159 -12.23 -8.83 -5.29
C HIS A 159 -13.40 -9.78 -5.58
N GLU A 160 -13.20 -10.84 -6.36
CA GLU A 160 -14.18 -11.90 -6.56
C GLU A 160 -14.51 -12.61 -5.24
N TYR A 161 -13.49 -12.84 -4.40
CA TYR A 161 -13.64 -13.48 -3.09
C TYR A 161 -14.25 -12.53 -2.05
N ALA A 162 -13.70 -11.32 -1.93
CA ALA A 162 -14.12 -10.34 -0.92
C ALA A 162 -14.18 -8.91 -1.52
N PRO A 163 -15.33 -8.50 -2.09
CA PRO A 163 -15.46 -7.24 -2.82
C PRO A 163 -15.18 -5.96 -2.01
N THR A 164 -15.24 -6.04 -0.68
CA THR A 164 -15.02 -4.89 0.22
C THR A 164 -13.57 -4.71 0.64
N VAL A 165 -12.75 -5.76 0.51
CA VAL A 165 -11.30 -5.70 0.75
C VAL A 165 -10.66 -4.78 -0.26
N LYS A 166 -9.61 -4.08 0.15
CA LYS A 166 -8.80 -3.25 -0.74
C LYS A 166 -7.63 -4.03 -1.30
N VAL A 167 -7.26 -3.76 -2.54
CA VAL A 167 -6.02 -4.28 -3.11
C VAL A 167 -5.03 -3.14 -3.29
N THR A 168 -3.80 -3.36 -2.87
CA THR A 168 -2.69 -2.40 -2.93
C THR A 168 -1.49 -3.00 -3.66
N GLY A 169 -0.44 -2.19 -3.86
CA GLY A 169 0.83 -2.70 -4.35
C GLY A 169 1.92 -1.62 -4.43
N ALA A 170 3.16 -2.05 -4.27
CA ALA A 170 4.35 -1.24 -4.49
C ALA A 170 4.67 -1.21 -6.00
N ILE A 171 4.01 -0.31 -6.73
CA ILE A 171 3.99 -0.28 -8.20
C ILE A 171 5.38 -0.19 -8.82
N SER A 172 6.33 0.50 -8.17
CA SER A 172 7.67 0.68 -8.73
C SER A 172 8.53 -0.59 -8.77
N ASN A 173 8.12 -1.65 -8.05
CA ASN A 173 8.83 -2.93 -8.06
C ASN A 173 8.81 -3.59 -9.44
N ILE A 174 7.75 -3.37 -10.23
CA ILE A 174 7.58 -3.92 -11.58
C ILE A 174 8.77 -3.63 -12.51
N SER A 175 9.46 -2.53 -12.29
CA SER A 175 10.51 -2.02 -13.18
C SER A 175 11.93 -2.09 -12.60
N PHE A 176 12.17 -2.89 -11.54
CA PHE A 176 13.54 -3.08 -11.04
C PHE A 176 14.44 -3.61 -12.17
N ASP A 177 15.68 -3.12 -12.21
CA ASP A 177 16.72 -3.42 -13.21
C ASP A 177 16.38 -3.00 -14.65
N MET A 178 15.36 -2.14 -14.84
CA MET A 178 14.99 -1.62 -16.16
C MET A 178 15.43 -0.17 -16.37
N PRO A 179 15.82 0.23 -17.58
CA PRO A 179 16.02 1.64 -17.90
C PRO A 179 14.67 2.37 -18.01
N ALA A 180 14.70 3.69 -17.83
CA ALA A 180 13.54 4.56 -18.02
C ALA A 180 12.28 4.10 -17.24
N ARG A 181 12.47 3.64 -16.01
CA ARG A 181 11.47 3.05 -15.10
C ARG A 181 10.14 3.80 -15.04
N LYS A 182 10.18 5.12 -15.20
CA LYS A 182 9.00 5.99 -15.21
C LYS A 182 7.89 5.48 -16.14
N TYR A 183 8.23 5.12 -17.37
CA TYR A 183 7.24 4.67 -18.35
C TYR A 183 6.62 3.33 -17.96
N VAL A 184 7.44 2.41 -17.47
CA VAL A 184 6.94 1.10 -16.99
C VAL A 184 6.02 1.27 -15.79
N ASN A 185 6.42 2.07 -14.80
CA ASN A 185 5.63 2.32 -13.59
C ASN A 185 4.27 2.98 -13.91
N MET A 186 4.25 3.98 -14.80
CA MET A 186 3.01 4.66 -15.17
C MET A 186 2.03 3.71 -15.88
N ASN A 187 2.53 2.88 -16.80
CA ASN A 187 1.69 1.90 -17.48
C ASN A 187 1.24 0.78 -16.52
N CYS A 188 2.12 0.30 -15.64
CA CYS A 188 1.74 -0.65 -14.59
C CYS A 188 0.58 -0.10 -13.72
N MET A 189 0.68 1.15 -13.28
CA MET A 189 -0.40 1.82 -12.54
C MET A 189 -1.70 1.85 -13.36
N ALA A 190 -1.64 2.18 -14.65
CA ALA A 190 -2.80 2.26 -15.52
C ALA A 190 -3.50 0.88 -15.65
N TYR A 191 -2.74 -0.18 -15.92
CA TYR A 191 -3.26 -1.55 -15.99
C TYR A 191 -3.84 -2.01 -14.65
N ALA A 192 -3.16 -1.73 -13.54
CA ALA A 192 -3.62 -2.08 -12.21
C ALA A 192 -4.94 -1.40 -11.85
N ILE A 193 -5.09 -0.09 -12.13
CA ILE A 193 -6.35 0.65 -11.92
C ILE A 193 -7.47 0.08 -12.79
N ALA A 194 -7.18 -0.29 -14.04
CA ALA A 194 -8.16 -0.91 -14.93
C ALA A 194 -8.58 -2.30 -14.44
N ALA A 195 -7.68 -3.04 -13.77
CA ALA A 195 -7.99 -4.31 -13.12
C ALA A 195 -8.78 -4.17 -11.82
N GLY A 196 -8.78 -2.98 -11.19
CA GLY A 196 -9.53 -2.72 -9.97
C GLY A 196 -8.70 -2.25 -8.77
N LEU A 197 -7.41 -1.97 -8.91
CA LEU A 197 -6.55 -1.51 -7.81
C LEU A 197 -7.21 -0.36 -7.02
N ASP A 198 -7.14 -0.43 -5.68
CA ASP A 198 -7.76 0.55 -4.77
C ASP A 198 -6.77 1.56 -4.22
N SER A 199 -5.56 1.13 -3.93
CA SER A 199 -4.49 1.95 -3.36
C SER A 199 -3.13 1.54 -3.88
N ALA A 200 -2.11 2.38 -3.69
CA ALA A 200 -0.76 2.07 -4.14
C ALA A 200 0.30 2.72 -3.23
N ILE A 201 1.40 2.02 -3.05
CA ILE A 201 2.61 2.57 -2.42
C ILE A 201 3.43 3.24 -3.54
N MET A 202 3.53 4.57 -3.47
CA MET A 202 4.20 5.37 -4.50
C MET A 202 4.61 6.76 -3.95
N ASP A 203 5.48 7.47 -4.66
CA ASP A 203 5.77 8.87 -4.34
C ASP A 203 4.70 9.80 -4.94
N PRO A 204 3.86 10.46 -4.11
CA PRO A 204 2.79 11.35 -4.58
C PRO A 204 3.33 12.66 -5.18
N CYS A 205 4.61 12.96 -5.02
CA CYS A 205 5.25 14.13 -5.65
C CYS A 205 5.54 13.91 -7.14
N HIS A 206 5.39 12.68 -7.63
CA HIS A 206 5.62 12.35 -9.03
C HIS A 206 4.41 12.75 -9.89
N MET A 207 4.41 13.99 -10.39
CA MET A 207 3.26 14.62 -11.07
C MET A 207 2.72 13.81 -12.27
N ASP A 208 3.59 13.17 -13.05
CA ASP A 208 3.13 12.35 -14.18
C ASP A 208 2.41 11.08 -13.74
N MET A 209 2.83 10.48 -12.61
CA MET A 209 2.12 9.36 -12.02
C MET A 209 0.74 9.79 -11.50
N ILE A 210 0.66 10.94 -10.85
CA ILE A 210 -0.61 11.54 -10.41
C ILE A 210 -1.53 11.81 -11.61
N GLY A 211 -0.98 12.35 -12.71
CA GLY A 211 -1.71 12.54 -13.96
C GLY A 211 -2.23 11.23 -14.54
N THR A 212 -1.43 10.17 -14.51
CA THR A 212 -1.83 8.82 -14.94
C THR A 212 -3.01 8.31 -14.12
N ILE A 213 -2.97 8.43 -12.78
CA ILE A 213 -4.05 7.98 -11.89
C ILE A 213 -5.36 8.69 -12.25
N TYR A 214 -5.37 10.03 -12.30
CA TYR A 214 -6.59 10.79 -12.65
C TYR A 214 -7.10 10.46 -14.05
N ALA A 215 -6.21 10.27 -15.03
CA ALA A 215 -6.59 9.86 -16.38
C ALA A 215 -7.25 8.47 -16.39
N CYS A 216 -6.65 7.51 -15.68
CA CYS A 216 -7.21 6.16 -15.58
C CYS A 216 -8.55 6.13 -14.85
N GLU A 217 -8.74 6.90 -13.78
CA GLU A 217 -10.05 7.02 -13.12
C GLU A 217 -11.13 7.55 -14.06
N ALA A 218 -10.80 8.53 -14.91
CA ALA A 218 -11.74 9.06 -15.91
C ALA A 218 -12.06 8.01 -16.99
N LEU A 219 -11.04 7.30 -17.50
CA LEU A 219 -11.19 6.27 -18.53
C LEU A 219 -11.96 5.03 -18.03
N THR A 220 -11.82 4.68 -16.75
CA THR A 220 -12.49 3.53 -16.13
C THR A 220 -13.85 3.88 -15.50
N MET A 221 -14.38 5.06 -15.76
CA MET A 221 -15.67 5.55 -15.24
C MET A 221 -15.73 5.76 -13.71
N LYS A 222 -14.59 5.66 -13.00
CA LYS A 222 -14.48 6.04 -11.58
C LYS A 222 -14.61 7.56 -11.38
N ASP A 223 -14.23 8.36 -12.39
CA ASP A 223 -14.45 9.80 -12.49
C ASP A 223 -15.35 10.13 -13.70
N LYS A 224 -16.66 10.06 -13.51
CA LYS A 224 -17.63 10.29 -14.58
C LYS A 224 -17.51 11.72 -15.15
N GLY A 225 -17.18 11.79 -16.45
CA GLY A 225 -17.00 13.04 -17.18
C GLY A 225 -15.72 13.81 -16.85
N GLY A 226 -14.72 13.15 -16.21
CA GLY A 226 -13.41 13.73 -15.92
C GLY A 226 -13.44 14.95 -14.99
N ARG A 227 -14.39 15.02 -14.07
CA ARG A 227 -14.56 16.18 -13.17
C ARG A 227 -13.40 16.30 -12.17
N LYS A 228 -12.95 15.17 -11.59
CA LYS A 228 -11.80 15.14 -10.69
C LYS A 228 -10.51 15.46 -11.46
N TYR A 229 -10.35 14.85 -12.65
CA TYR A 229 -9.23 15.11 -13.55
C TYR A 229 -9.08 16.61 -13.84
N ASN A 230 -10.14 17.27 -14.33
CA ASN A 230 -10.13 18.69 -14.66
C ASN A 230 -9.86 19.58 -13.43
N ARG A 231 -10.39 19.20 -12.25
CA ARG A 231 -10.13 19.91 -10.99
C ARG A 231 -8.68 19.82 -10.60
N ALA A 232 -8.11 18.60 -10.59
CA ALA A 232 -6.73 18.34 -10.21
C ALA A 232 -5.74 19.08 -11.13
N TYR A 233 -6.00 19.10 -12.44
CA TYR A 233 -5.21 19.90 -13.40
C TYR A 233 -5.24 21.40 -13.07
N ARG A 234 -6.44 21.97 -12.82
CA ARG A 234 -6.57 23.39 -12.45
C ARG A 234 -5.84 23.71 -11.14
N GLN A 235 -5.77 22.77 -10.21
CA GLN A 235 -5.03 22.88 -8.95
C GLN A 235 -3.51 22.69 -9.12
N GLY A 236 -3.02 22.37 -10.33
CA GLY A 236 -1.60 22.16 -10.61
C GLY A 236 -1.04 20.86 -10.03
N ARG A 237 -1.89 19.84 -9.80
CA ARG A 237 -1.45 18.56 -9.26
C ARG A 237 -0.69 17.71 -10.28
N PHE A 238 -0.89 17.97 -11.57
CA PHE A 238 -0.15 17.35 -12.67
C PHE A 238 -0.19 18.24 -13.91
N GLY A 239 0.70 17.94 -14.86
CA GLY A 239 0.86 18.74 -16.10
C GLY A 239 1.52 20.09 -15.83
N VAL A 240 1.99 20.74 -16.92
CA VAL A 240 2.55 22.09 -16.87
C VAL A 240 1.41 23.06 -17.15
N LYS A 241 1.15 24.02 -16.27
CA LYS A 241 0.29 25.16 -16.60
C LYS A 241 0.96 25.95 -17.72
N LYS A 242 0.30 26.03 -18.88
CA LYS A 242 0.68 26.97 -19.93
C LYS A 242 0.36 28.40 -19.51
#